data_6831439c6857f282799eb533c74cba76
#
_entry.id   6831439c6857f282799eb533c74cba76
#
_cell.length_a   1.000
_cell.length_b   1.000
_cell.length_c   1.000
_cell.angle_alpha   90.00
_cell.angle_beta   90.00
_cell.angle_gamma   90.00
#
_symmetry.space_group_name_H-M   'P 1'
#
loop_
_entity.id
_entity.type
_entity.pdbx_description
1 polymer ?
#
loop_
_entity_poly.entity_id
_entity_poly.type
_entity_poly.pdbx_seq_one_letter_code
_entity_poly.pdbx_strand_id
1 'polypeptide(L)'
;MKPAGLGLEEVRPHDVIQLDFEGNKRTGDLPRHLEFPIHTEILRQRSDVQCVIHTHPPHATAFSAVNEPLRPVNHEGVCSSKGCRVLPRRAISS
;
A
#
# COMPACT_ATOMS: atom_id res chain seq x y z
N MET A 1 3.79 -5.35 -9.88
CA MET A 1 2.90 -4.41 -9.20
C MET A 1 1.80 -3.93 -10.13
N LYS A 2 0.75 -3.37 -9.56
CA LYS A 2 -0.32 -2.74 -10.33
C LYS A 2 0.22 -1.49 -11.02
N PRO A 3 -0.09 -1.26 -12.31
CA PRO A 3 0.35 -0.04 -12.99
C PRO A 3 -0.46 1.18 -12.54
N ALA A 4 0.03 2.35 -12.89
CA ALA A 4 -0.72 3.59 -12.71
C ALA A 4 -1.90 3.66 -13.67
N GLY A 5 -2.93 4.40 -13.29
CA GLY A 5 -4.06 4.69 -14.16
C GLY A 5 -5.17 3.66 -14.19
N LEU A 6 -4.99 2.50 -13.55
CA LEU A 6 -6.02 1.47 -13.44
C LEU A 6 -6.43 1.27 -11.98
N GLY A 7 -7.73 1.12 -11.74
CA GLY A 7 -8.21 0.66 -10.44
C GLY A 7 -7.92 -0.82 -10.24
N LEU A 8 -7.91 -1.28 -8.98
CA LEU A 8 -7.64 -2.68 -8.68
C LEU A 8 -8.60 -3.62 -9.41
N GLU A 9 -9.86 -3.20 -9.57
CA GLU A 9 -10.89 -3.98 -10.25
C GLU A 9 -10.72 -4.03 -11.76
N GLU A 10 -9.87 -3.19 -12.33
CA GLU A 10 -9.64 -3.10 -13.76
C GLU A 10 -8.41 -3.87 -14.24
N VAL A 11 -7.53 -4.25 -13.30
CA VAL A 11 -6.24 -4.85 -13.65
C VAL A 11 -6.43 -6.28 -14.14
N ARG A 12 -5.85 -6.59 -15.31
CA ARG A 12 -5.78 -7.93 -15.87
C ARG A 12 -4.35 -8.46 -15.74
N PRO A 13 -4.14 -9.78 -15.87
CA PRO A 13 -2.79 -10.34 -15.73
C PRO A 13 -1.75 -9.70 -16.64
N HIS A 14 -2.12 -9.32 -17.86
CA HIS A 14 -1.18 -8.69 -18.80
C HIS A 14 -0.88 -7.22 -18.47
N ASP A 15 -1.67 -6.61 -17.57
CA ASP A 15 -1.44 -5.23 -17.15
C ASP A 15 -0.41 -5.12 -16.04
N VAL A 16 -0.12 -6.21 -15.33
CA VAL A 16 0.84 -6.22 -14.22
C VAL A 16 2.22 -5.90 -14.73
N ILE A 17 2.89 -4.95 -14.07
CA ILE A 17 4.26 -4.54 -14.42
C ILE A 17 5.24 -5.04 -13.38
N GLN A 18 6.48 -5.23 -13.79
CA GLN A 18 7.57 -5.63 -12.91
C GLN A 18 8.57 -4.50 -12.78
N LEU A 19 8.88 -4.13 -11.55
CA LEU A 19 9.87 -3.10 -11.25
C LEU A 19 11.00 -3.70 -10.41
N ASP A 20 12.19 -3.15 -10.55
CA ASP A 20 13.26 -3.40 -9.58
C ASP A 20 13.11 -2.46 -8.38
N PHE A 21 13.98 -2.59 -7.38
CA PHE A 21 13.87 -1.77 -6.17
C PHE A 21 14.22 -0.30 -6.41
N GLU A 22 14.89 0.02 -7.49
CA GLU A 22 15.19 1.39 -7.88
C GLU A 22 14.04 2.02 -8.68
N GLY A 23 13.00 1.25 -9.00
CA GLY A 23 11.85 1.71 -9.73
C GLY A 23 11.99 1.62 -11.24
N ASN A 24 13.00 0.93 -11.74
CA ASN A 24 13.14 0.70 -13.17
C ASN A 24 12.20 -0.42 -13.61
N LYS A 25 11.46 -0.17 -14.68
CA LYS A 25 10.52 -1.15 -15.19
C LYS A 25 11.24 -2.26 -15.95
N ARG A 26 11.03 -3.50 -15.51
CA ARG A 26 11.62 -4.69 -16.13
C ARG A 26 10.72 -5.29 -17.19
N THR A 27 9.42 -5.38 -16.91
CA THR A 27 8.42 -5.89 -17.85
C THR A 27 7.14 -5.08 -17.74
N GLY A 28 6.35 -5.10 -18.82
CA GLY A 28 5.07 -4.43 -18.89
C GLY A 28 5.12 -3.14 -19.67
N ASP A 29 3.96 -2.76 -20.24
CA ASP A 29 3.87 -1.61 -21.13
C ASP A 29 3.32 -0.38 -20.44
N LEU A 30 2.59 -0.55 -19.33
CA LEU A 30 1.92 0.55 -18.65
C LEU A 30 2.87 1.26 -17.68
N PRO A 31 2.59 2.53 -17.36
CA PRO A 31 3.46 3.30 -16.48
C PRO A 31 3.39 2.83 -15.02
N ARG A 32 4.46 3.04 -14.29
CA ARG A 32 4.50 2.80 -12.85
C ARG A 32 3.87 3.96 -12.10
N HIS A 33 3.45 3.69 -10.85
CA HIS A 33 3.05 4.76 -9.94
C HIS A 33 4.26 5.59 -9.50
N LEU A 34 4.04 6.87 -9.23
CA LEU A 34 5.07 7.72 -8.61
C LEU A 34 5.32 7.29 -7.15
N GLU A 35 4.35 6.66 -6.54
CA GLU A 35 4.42 6.19 -5.15
C GLU A 35 4.99 4.78 -5.02
N PHE A 36 5.69 4.28 -6.03
CA PHE A 36 6.28 2.93 -5.97
C PHE A 36 7.20 2.72 -4.76
N PRO A 37 7.89 3.75 -4.19
CA PRO A 37 8.74 3.53 -3.02
C PRO A 37 7.99 2.98 -1.80
N ILE A 38 6.68 3.23 -1.68
CA ILE A 38 5.87 2.62 -0.61
C ILE A 38 6.00 1.10 -0.64
N HIS A 39 6.03 0.53 -1.82
CA HIS A 39 6.16 -0.92 -2.01
C HIS A 39 7.61 -1.38 -1.95
N THR A 40 8.49 -0.73 -2.69
CA THR A 40 9.88 -1.18 -2.83
C THR A 40 10.66 -1.07 -1.53
N GLU A 41 10.45 -0.02 -0.75
CA GLU A 41 11.19 0.16 0.50
C GLU A 41 10.79 -0.87 1.56
N ILE A 42 9.51 -1.20 1.67
CA ILE A 42 9.04 -2.22 2.60
C ILE A 42 9.59 -3.59 2.18
N LEU A 43 9.48 -3.93 0.91
CA LEU A 43 9.96 -5.22 0.41
C LEU A 43 11.48 -5.36 0.52
N ARG A 44 12.20 -4.25 0.35
CA ARG A 44 13.65 -4.25 0.51
C ARG A 44 14.09 -4.50 1.95
N GLN A 45 13.41 -3.87 2.91
CA GLN A 45 13.80 -3.90 4.31
C GLN A 45 13.24 -5.10 5.07
N ARG A 46 12.17 -5.68 4.59
CA ARG A 46 11.45 -6.75 5.28
C ARG A 46 11.44 -8.01 4.41
N SER A 47 12.41 -8.88 4.61
CA SER A 47 12.50 -10.14 3.85
C SER A 47 11.35 -11.12 4.15
N ASP A 48 10.67 -10.93 5.28
CA ASP A 48 9.51 -11.72 5.66
C ASP A 48 8.20 -11.24 4.99
N VAL A 49 8.22 -10.07 4.33
CA VAL A 49 7.05 -9.51 3.65
C VAL A 49 7.13 -9.86 2.15
N GLN A 50 6.06 -10.46 1.64
CA GLN A 50 5.99 -10.85 0.23
C GLN A 50 5.01 -9.99 -0.57
N CYS A 51 4.15 -9.22 0.11
CA CYS A 51 3.15 -8.40 -0.55
C CYS A 51 2.91 -7.12 0.22
N VAL A 52 2.74 -6.02 -0.51
CA VAL A 52 2.37 -4.72 0.06
C VAL A 52 1.15 -4.22 -0.69
N ILE A 53 0.11 -3.85 0.05
CA ILE A 53 -1.13 -3.31 -0.51
C ILE A 53 -1.31 -1.89 0.03
N HIS A 54 -1.42 -0.94 -0.91
CA HIS A 54 -1.67 0.47 -0.59
C HIS A 54 -3.05 0.83 -1.13
N THR A 55 -3.95 1.22 -0.23
CA THR A 55 -5.31 1.61 -0.58
C THR A 55 -5.73 2.83 0.22
N HIS A 56 -6.82 3.47 -0.22
CA HIS A 56 -7.40 4.64 0.45
C HIS A 56 -8.88 4.42 0.75
N PRO A 57 -9.24 3.43 1.59
CA PRO A 57 -10.65 3.23 1.94
C PRO A 57 -11.18 4.48 2.65
N PRO A 58 -12.37 4.99 2.28
CA PRO A 58 -12.85 6.26 2.83
C PRO A 58 -12.93 6.32 4.34
N HIS A 59 -13.43 5.27 4.98
CA HIS A 59 -13.57 5.24 6.43
C HIS A 59 -12.21 5.17 7.13
N ALA A 60 -11.29 4.36 6.63
CA ALA A 60 -9.94 4.27 7.19
C ALA A 60 -9.19 5.60 7.01
N THR A 61 -9.33 6.22 5.86
CA THR A 61 -8.71 7.52 5.57
C THR A 61 -9.24 8.59 6.51
N ALA A 62 -10.56 8.65 6.71
CA ALA A 62 -11.16 9.60 7.64
C ALA A 62 -10.72 9.33 9.07
N PHE A 63 -10.69 8.06 9.48
CA PHE A 63 -10.28 7.67 10.83
C PHE A 63 -8.82 8.04 11.10
N SER A 64 -7.95 7.92 10.11
CA SER A 64 -6.54 8.22 10.28
C SER A 64 -6.27 9.68 10.68
N ALA A 65 -7.21 10.59 10.38
CA ALA A 65 -7.09 11.99 10.72
C ALA A 65 -7.40 12.27 12.20
N VAL A 66 -7.99 11.33 12.92
CA VAL A 66 -8.45 11.50 14.30
C VAL A 66 -7.34 11.25 15.32
N ASN A 67 -6.28 10.58 14.93
CA ASN A 67 -5.14 10.21 15.79
C ASN A 67 -5.54 9.39 17.02
N GLU A 68 -6.51 8.50 16.84
CA GLU A 68 -6.97 7.57 17.87
C GLU A 68 -6.58 6.14 17.50
N PRO A 69 -6.30 5.26 18.48
CA PRO A 69 -6.03 3.87 18.18
C PRO A 69 -7.28 3.14 17.69
N LEU A 70 -7.10 2.20 16.78
CA LEU A 70 -8.19 1.37 16.30
C LEU A 70 -8.62 0.42 17.41
N ARG A 71 -9.91 0.46 17.77
CA ARG A 71 -10.48 -0.40 18.83
C ARG A 71 -11.23 -1.58 18.21
N PRO A 72 -11.08 -2.77 18.76
CA PRO A 72 -11.78 -3.96 18.24
C PRO A 72 -13.24 -3.99 18.71
N VAL A 73 -14.14 -3.47 17.88
CA VAL A 73 -15.57 -3.46 18.17
C VAL A 73 -16.34 -4.57 17.45
N ASN A 74 -15.69 -5.25 16.50
CA ASN A 74 -16.25 -6.39 15.77
C ASN A 74 -15.11 -7.33 15.37
N HIS A 75 -15.45 -8.45 14.70
CA HIS A 75 -14.45 -9.44 14.30
C HIS A 75 -13.36 -8.83 13.39
N GLU A 76 -13.77 -8.03 12.42
CA GLU A 76 -12.85 -7.37 11.50
C GLU A 76 -11.95 -6.39 12.25
N GLY A 77 -12.48 -5.68 13.23
CA GLY A 77 -11.70 -4.78 14.08
C GLY A 77 -10.65 -5.48 14.91
N VAL A 78 -10.96 -6.68 15.42
CA VAL A 78 -9.99 -7.50 16.16
C VAL A 78 -8.82 -7.89 15.25
N CYS A 79 -9.12 -8.33 14.03
CA CYS A 79 -8.09 -8.73 13.08
C CYS A 79 -7.20 -7.54 12.68
N SER A 80 -7.78 -6.37 12.49
CA SER A 80 -7.06 -5.17 12.04
C SER A 80 -6.28 -4.50 13.16
N SER A 81 -6.81 -4.49 14.41
CA SER A 81 -6.20 -3.73 15.50
C SER A 81 -4.86 -4.29 15.94
N LYS A 82 -4.62 -5.58 15.75
CA LYS A 82 -3.38 -6.24 16.20
C LYS A 82 -2.13 -5.72 15.48
N GLY A 83 -2.24 -5.30 14.23
CA GLY A 83 -1.11 -4.80 13.46
C GLY A 83 -1.25 -3.33 13.06
N CYS A 84 -2.29 -2.66 13.55
CA CYS A 84 -2.56 -1.29 13.15
C CYS A 84 -1.61 -0.33 13.86
N ARG A 85 -0.96 0.53 13.07
CA ARG A 85 -0.13 1.62 13.58
C ARG A 85 -0.58 2.93 12.96
N VAL A 86 -0.67 3.95 13.80
CA VAL A 86 -0.91 5.32 13.34
C VAL A 86 0.44 6.02 13.28
N LEU A 87 0.84 6.42 12.08
CA LEU A 87 2.09 7.14 11.89
C LEU A 87 1.83 8.64 12.02
N PRO A 88 2.75 9.38 12.66
CA PRO A 88 2.64 10.83 12.69
C PRO A 88 2.76 11.40 11.28
N ARG A 89 2.10 12.54 11.03
CA ARG A 89 2.08 13.17 9.70
C ARG A 89 3.47 13.40 9.12
N ARG A 90 4.45 13.68 9.97
CA ARG A 90 5.84 13.92 9.55
C ARG A 90 6.50 12.69 8.93
N ALA A 91 6.04 11.49 9.27
CA ALA A 91 6.59 10.26 8.72
C ALA A 91 6.05 9.94 7.33
N ILE A 92 4.98 10.62 6.90
CA ILE A 92 4.29 10.36 5.64
C ILE A 92 4.65 11.41 4.58
N SER A 93 5.22 12.54 4.99
CA SER A 93 5.65 13.57 4.03
C SER A 93 6.86 13.06 3.26
N SER A 94 6.68 12.94 1.98
CA SER A 94 7.75 12.58 1.05
C SER A 94 8.60 13.79 0.72
#